data_6293dd5d9cce07132c1461ab6e1b04e5
#
_entry.id   6293dd5d9cce07132c1461ab6e1b04e5
#
_cell.length_a   1.000
_cell.length_b   1.000
_cell.length_c   1.000
_cell.angle_alpha   90.00
_cell.angle_beta   90.00
_cell.angle_gamma   90.00
#
_symmetry.space_group_name_H-M   'P 1'
#
loop_
_entity.id
_entity.type
_entity.pdbx_description
1 polymer ?
#
loop_
_entity_poly.entity_id
_entity_poly.type
_entity_poly.pdbx_seq_one_letter_code
_entity_poly.pdbx_strand_id
1 'polypeptide(L)'
;MIIATATLVTRRWGQQIGGLMIGLPLTSAPVSIFFAVEQSPAFAASAAKESILGLIPVAVFCTTYTLSSKRLPWYFSSAFGIGFYFLTVWLVSFATPRLGIEVILVSVTLWIALLILGKPDLIEHRITSPWWDLPMRMVIATTLLVLITTMAATLGPKWGGLLSPFPIFTFVMATFTHSQGGPGAARQFMRGVLLGLYSYMAFFVVVALLVEQINLFAVYSLAALAALAVNGIFLVRLVVKGHSGKNMLYQNSIGTAEVKK
;
A
#
# COMPACT_ATOMS: atom_id res chain seq x y z
N MET A 1 5.45 12.47 9.17
CA MET A 1 5.47 13.12 7.85
C MET A 1 4.75 12.30 6.76
N ILE A 2 5.01 11.00 6.59
CA ILE A 2 4.40 10.16 5.53
C ILE A 2 2.87 10.21 5.51
N ILE A 3 2.20 10.03 6.67
CA ILE A 3 0.73 10.13 6.77
C ILE A 3 0.21 11.52 6.39
N ALA A 4 0.90 12.58 6.81
CA ALA A 4 0.50 13.94 6.46
C ALA A 4 0.56 14.14 4.94
N THR A 5 1.66 13.76 4.31
CA THR A 5 1.82 13.85 2.85
C THR A 5 0.76 13.01 2.13
N ALA A 6 0.56 11.75 2.54
CA ALA A 6 -0.45 10.88 1.96
C ALA A 6 -1.87 11.42 2.13
N THR A 7 -2.19 11.99 3.31
CA THR A 7 -3.51 12.60 3.56
C THR A 7 -3.73 13.84 2.67
N LEU A 8 -2.72 14.71 2.54
CA LEU A 8 -2.82 15.90 1.68
C LEU A 8 -2.97 15.50 0.20
N VAL A 9 -2.21 14.50 -0.25
CA VAL A 9 -2.33 13.95 -1.61
C VAL A 9 -3.72 13.36 -1.84
N THR A 10 -4.21 12.57 -0.88
CA THR A 10 -5.54 11.98 -0.94
C THR A 10 -6.64 13.04 -1.06
N ARG A 11 -6.52 14.13 -0.28
CA ARG A 11 -7.46 15.26 -0.31
C ARG A 11 -7.43 16.02 -1.64
N ARG A 12 -6.24 16.17 -2.24
CA ARG A 12 -6.05 16.98 -3.47
C ARG A 12 -6.29 16.18 -4.75
N TRP A 13 -5.84 14.94 -4.80
CA TRP A 13 -5.83 14.10 -6.02
C TRP A 13 -6.67 12.82 -5.91
N GLY A 14 -7.36 12.62 -4.80
CA GLY A 14 -8.28 11.50 -4.59
C GLY A 14 -7.67 10.28 -3.91
N GLN A 15 -8.56 9.38 -3.46
CA GLN A 15 -8.22 8.25 -2.60
C GLN A 15 -7.24 7.27 -3.26
N GLN A 16 -7.41 7.03 -4.55
CA GLN A 16 -6.58 6.05 -5.26
C GLN A 16 -5.12 6.51 -5.43
N ILE A 17 -4.90 7.83 -5.66
CA ILE A 17 -3.55 8.39 -5.74
C ILE A 17 -2.89 8.41 -4.37
N GLY A 18 -3.63 8.73 -3.31
CA GLY A 18 -3.13 8.63 -1.94
C GLY A 18 -2.72 7.20 -1.57
N GLY A 19 -3.53 6.21 -1.95
CA GLY A 19 -3.18 4.79 -1.76
C GLY A 19 -1.93 4.39 -2.55
N LEU A 20 -1.80 4.82 -3.81
CA LEU A 20 -0.63 4.56 -4.65
C LEU A 20 0.67 5.07 -3.99
N MET A 21 0.64 6.23 -3.34
CA MET A 21 1.79 6.76 -2.59
C MET A 21 2.14 5.95 -1.34
N ILE A 22 1.12 5.47 -0.60
CA ILE A 22 1.36 4.63 0.59
C ILE A 22 1.99 3.29 0.21
N GLY A 23 1.72 2.78 -0.97
CA GLY A 23 2.34 1.55 -1.48
C GLY A 23 3.82 1.70 -1.89
N LEU A 24 4.40 2.91 -1.89
CA LEU A 24 5.83 3.10 -2.09
C LEU A 24 6.65 2.65 -0.86
N PRO A 25 7.90 2.21 -1.02
CA PRO A 25 8.76 1.77 0.08
C PRO A 25 9.35 2.93 0.88
N LEU A 26 8.53 3.95 1.25
CA LEU A 26 8.99 5.19 1.87
C LEU A 26 9.65 5.01 3.24
N THR A 27 9.23 4.00 4.00
CA THR A 27 9.82 3.64 5.29
C THR A 27 10.81 2.51 5.19
N SER A 28 10.52 1.53 4.34
CA SER A 28 11.34 0.33 4.22
C SER A 28 12.63 0.55 3.44
N ALA A 29 12.68 1.54 2.53
CA ALA A 29 13.90 1.87 1.81
C ALA A 29 15.01 2.40 2.73
N PRO A 30 14.79 3.40 3.60
CA PRO A 30 15.79 3.82 4.59
C PRO A 30 16.24 2.69 5.53
N VAL A 31 15.30 1.84 5.98
CA VAL A 31 15.62 0.67 6.83
C VAL A 31 16.50 -0.32 6.08
N SER A 32 16.24 -0.56 4.81
CA SER A 32 17.06 -1.45 3.96
C SER A 32 18.48 -0.89 3.76
N ILE A 33 18.63 0.43 3.58
CA ILE A 33 19.95 1.09 3.52
C ILE A 33 20.69 0.87 4.85
N PHE A 34 20.00 1.07 5.97
CA PHE A 34 20.58 0.85 7.30
C PHE A 34 21.06 -0.60 7.46
N PHE A 35 20.28 -1.59 7.04
CA PHE A 35 20.71 -2.98 7.06
C PHE A 35 21.97 -3.25 6.21
N ALA A 36 22.06 -2.63 5.03
CA ALA A 36 23.21 -2.80 4.17
C ALA A 36 24.50 -2.19 4.76
N VAL A 37 24.38 -1.08 5.50
CA VAL A 37 25.51 -0.36 6.11
C VAL A 37 25.92 -0.99 7.46
N GLU A 38 24.96 -1.28 8.33
CA GLU A 38 25.23 -1.70 9.71
C GLU A 38 25.46 -3.22 9.84
N GLN A 39 24.76 -4.01 9.02
CA GLN A 39 24.85 -5.48 9.11
C GLN A 39 25.75 -6.03 7.99
N SER A 40 25.26 -6.08 6.77
CA SER A 40 26.02 -6.44 5.57
C SER A 40 25.13 -6.35 4.32
N PRO A 41 25.72 -6.28 3.10
CA PRO A 41 24.98 -6.41 1.86
C PRO A 41 24.19 -7.73 1.75
N ALA A 42 24.74 -8.83 2.21
CA ALA A 42 24.07 -10.15 2.20
C ALA A 42 22.84 -10.16 3.13
N PHE A 43 22.91 -9.51 4.29
CA PHE A 43 21.76 -9.34 5.17
C PHE A 43 20.67 -8.50 4.50
N ALA A 44 21.04 -7.37 3.86
CA ALA A 44 20.10 -6.52 3.13
C ALA A 44 19.46 -7.26 1.95
N ALA A 45 20.20 -8.12 1.21
CA ALA A 45 19.65 -8.96 0.15
C ALA A 45 18.60 -9.95 0.69
N SER A 46 18.90 -10.61 1.80
CA SER A 46 17.97 -11.52 2.48
C SER A 46 16.71 -10.78 2.96
N ALA A 47 16.88 -9.64 3.65
CA ALA A 47 15.78 -8.82 4.12
C ALA A 47 14.93 -8.28 2.97
N ALA A 48 15.53 -7.99 1.81
CA ALA A 48 14.82 -7.57 0.61
C ALA A 48 13.89 -8.69 0.07
N LYS A 49 14.33 -9.94 0.06
CA LYS A 49 13.49 -11.11 -0.30
C LYS A 49 12.31 -11.23 0.66
N GLU A 50 12.56 -11.26 1.96
CA GLU A 50 11.48 -11.31 2.96
C GLU A 50 10.49 -10.14 2.82
N SER A 51 10.97 -8.95 2.44
CA SER A 51 10.13 -7.78 2.18
C SER A 51 9.22 -7.97 0.96
N ILE A 52 9.68 -8.65 -0.10
CA ILE A 52 8.86 -9.01 -1.26
C ILE A 52 7.77 -9.99 -0.83
N LEU A 53 8.15 -11.06 -0.14
CA LEU A 53 7.20 -12.09 0.33
C LEU A 53 6.14 -11.50 1.27
N GLY A 54 6.53 -10.53 2.11
CA GLY A 54 5.66 -9.78 3.01
C GLY A 54 4.55 -8.96 2.31
N LEU A 55 4.61 -8.78 1.00
CA LEU A 55 3.53 -8.12 0.24
C LEU A 55 2.27 -9.00 0.11
N ILE A 56 2.38 -10.32 0.21
CA ILE A 56 1.23 -11.24 0.18
C ILE A 56 0.27 -10.96 1.33
N PRO A 57 0.69 -10.93 2.61
CA PRO A 57 -0.17 -10.55 3.72
C PRO A 57 -0.82 -9.17 3.56
N VAL A 58 -0.07 -8.19 3.03
CA VAL A 58 -0.61 -6.84 2.78
C VAL A 58 -1.70 -6.86 1.71
N ALA A 59 -1.52 -7.63 0.62
CA ALA A 59 -2.53 -7.79 -0.42
C ALA A 59 -3.79 -8.48 0.12
N VAL A 60 -3.63 -9.50 0.96
CA VAL A 60 -4.74 -10.19 1.65
C VAL A 60 -5.46 -9.22 2.60
N PHE A 61 -4.73 -8.41 3.38
CA PHE A 61 -5.32 -7.35 4.21
C PHE A 61 -6.20 -6.41 3.37
N CYS A 62 -5.65 -5.85 2.28
CA CYS A 62 -6.38 -4.93 1.40
C CYS A 62 -7.65 -5.57 0.83
N THR A 63 -7.57 -6.84 0.44
CA THR A 63 -8.68 -7.59 -0.16
C THR A 63 -9.76 -7.89 0.85
N THR A 64 -9.41 -8.47 2.00
CA THR A 64 -10.35 -8.85 3.06
C THR A 64 -11.01 -7.63 3.69
N TYR A 65 -10.25 -6.57 3.94
CA TYR A 65 -10.79 -5.29 4.38
C TYR A 65 -11.85 -4.76 3.40
N THR A 66 -11.52 -4.73 2.10
CA THR A 66 -12.43 -4.20 1.07
C THR A 66 -13.68 -5.05 0.90
N LEU A 67 -13.57 -6.37 0.99
CA LEU A 67 -14.72 -7.26 0.89
C LEU A 67 -15.66 -7.12 2.10
N SER A 68 -15.10 -7.07 3.30
CA SER A 68 -15.88 -6.90 4.54
C SER A 68 -16.50 -5.52 4.64
N SER A 69 -15.83 -4.46 4.16
CA SER A 69 -16.32 -3.08 4.21
C SER A 69 -17.63 -2.84 3.44
N LYS A 70 -17.99 -3.74 2.51
CA LYS A 70 -19.27 -3.66 1.79
C LYS A 70 -20.48 -3.89 2.69
N ARG A 71 -20.34 -4.61 3.79
CA ARG A 71 -21.44 -5.02 4.69
C ARG A 71 -21.21 -4.67 6.14
N LEU A 72 -19.96 -4.43 6.53
CA LEU A 72 -19.56 -4.21 7.91
C LEU A 72 -19.01 -2.80 8.11
N PRO A 73 -19.22 -2.19 9.29
CA PRO A 73 -18.59 -0.92 9.64
C PRO A 73 -17.07 -1.05 9.73
N TRP A 74 -16.40 0.09 9.71
CA TRP A 74 -14.94 0.20 9.62
C TRP A 74 -14.18 -0.61 10.69
N TYR A 75 -14.69 -0.69 11.91
CA TYR A 75 -14.02 -1.41 13.02
C TYR A 75 -14.03 -2.93 12.83
N PHE A 76 -15.14 -3.53 12.36
CA PHE A 76 -15.17 -4.95 12.02
C PHE A 76 -14.35 -5.25 10.76
N SER A 77 -14.41 -4.38 9.75
CA SER A 77 -13.58 -4.53 8.55
C SER A 77 -12.09 -4.49 8.88
N SER A 78 -11.70 -3.64 9.83
CA SER A 78 -10.34 -3.58 10.38
C SER A 78 -9.94 -4.87 11.08
N ALA A 79 -10.81 -5.39 11.97
CA ALA A 79 -10.55 -6.64 12.70
C ALA A 79 -10.38 -7.84 11.74
N PHE A 80 -11.27 -7.98 10.75
CA PHE A 80 -11.14 -9.03 9.72
C PHE A 80 -9.86 -8.87 8.91
N GLY A 81 -9.56 -7.65 8.45
CA GLY A 81 -8.32 -7.37 7.70
C GLY A 81 -7.07 -7.77 8.48
N ILE A 82 -6.99 -7.36 9.76
CA ILE A 82 -5.86 -7.68 10.65
C ILE A 82 -5.79 -9.19 10.91
N GLY A 83 -6.91 -9.85 11.19
CA GLY A 83 -6.94 -11.29 11.43
C GLY A 83 -6.40 -12.08 10.25
N PHE A 84 -6.87 -11.79 9.04
CA PHE A 84 -6.38 -12.44 7.82
C PHE A 84 -4.94 -12.05 7.47
N TYR A 85 -4.51 -10.83 7.79
CA TYR A 85 -3.11 -10.44 7.67
C TYR A 85 -2.21 -11.36 8.49
N PHE A 86 -2.45 -11.50 9.81
CA PHE A 86 -1.63 -12.34 10.68
C PHE A 86 -1.72 -13.82 10.32
N LEU A 87 -2.90 -14.31 9.94
CA LEU A 87 -3.05 -15.68 9.44
C LEU A 87 -2.15 -15.91 8.21
N THR A 88 -2.14 -14.96 7.27
CA THR A 88 -1.31 -15.07 6.06
C THR A 88 0.17 -14.94 6.38
N VAL A 89 0.59 -14.05 7.31
CA VAL A 89 1.98 -13.97 7.78
C VAL A 89 2.40 -15.31 8.35
N TRP A 90 1.57 -15.93 9.18
CA TRP A 90 1.87 -17.24 9.75
C TRP A 90 2.01 -18.32 8.68
N LEU A 91 1.12 -18.38 7.71
CA LEU A 91 1.21 -19.34 6.60
C LEU A 91 2.46 -19.11 5.73
N VAL A 92 2.77 -17.86 5.39
CA VAL A 92 3.91 -17.49 4.57
C VAL A 92 5.25 -17.71 5.29
N SER A 93 5.29 -17.64 6.63
CA SER A 93 6.51 -17.87 7.43
C SER A 93 7.10 -19.28 7.30
N PHE A 94 6.35 -20.24 6.76
CA PHE A 94 6.86 -21.58 6.46
C PHE A 94 7.42 -21.71 5.04
N ALA A 95 7.25 -20.70 4.21
CA ALA A 95 7.70 -20.71 2.82
C ALA A 95 9.05 -20.04 2.69
N THR A 96 9.98 -20.68 1.98
CA THR A 96 11.29 -20.13 1.62
C THR A 96 11.52 -20.27 0.11
N PRO A 97 10.70 -19.62 -0.72
CA PRO A 97 10.82 -19.76 -2.16
C PRO A 97 12.06 -19.05 -2.70
N ARG A 98 12.48 -19.41 -3.91
CA ARG A 98 13.52 -18.68 -4.64
C ARG A 98 12.96 -17.32 -5.09
N LEU A 99 13.79 -16.28 -5.18
CA LEU A 99 13.39 -14.92 -5.54
C LEU A 99 12.47 -14.85 -6.79
N GLY A 100 12.78 -15.60 -7.85
CA GLY A 100 11.92 -15.61 -9.05
C GLY A 100 10.52 -16.13 -8.78
N ILE A 101 10.38 -17.16 -7.94
CA ILE A 101 9.08 -17.72 -7.54
C ILE A 101 8.33 -16.72 -6.65
N GLU A 102 9.04 -16.05 -5.72
CA GLU A 102 8.45 -15.00 -4.87
C GLU A 102 7.84 -13.88 -5.70
N VAL A 103 8.58 -13.35 -6.67
CA VAL A 103 8.11 -12.28 -7.56
C VAL A 103 6.86 -12.71 -8.34
N ILE A 104 6.83 -13.94 -8.83
CA ILE A 104 5.66 -14.48 -9.54
C ILE A 104 4.47 -14.61 -8.58
N LEU A 105 4.65 -15.23 -7.40
CA LEU A 105 3.59 -15.41 -6.41
C LEU A 105 3.01 -14.08 -5.96
N VAL A 106 3.86 -13.09 -5.63
CA VAL A 106 3.43 -11.75 -5.24
C VAL A 106 2.69 -11.08 -6.38
N SER A 107 3.24 -11.11 -7.61
CA SER A 107 2.61 -10.49 -8.79
C SER A 107 1.22 -11.07 -9.06
N VAL A 108 1.07 -12.39 -8.99
CA VAL A 108 -0.21 -13.09 -9.16
C VAL A 108 -1.18 -12.72 -8.03
N THR A 109 -0.71 -12.68 -6.78
CA THR A 109 -1.53 -12.28 -5.63
C THR A 109 -2.05 -10.85 -5.76
N LEU A 110 -1.18 -9.90 -6.10
CA LEU A 110 -1.56 -8.51 -6.34
C LEU A 110 -2.55 -8.38 -7.50
N TRP A 111 -2.32 -9.11 -8.58
CA TRP A 111 -3.22 -9.12 -9.74
C TRP A 111 -4.60 -9.68 -9.39
N ILE A 112 -4.68 -10.82 -8.69
CA ILE A 112 -5.94 -11.41 -8.20
C ILE A 112 -6.65 -10.42 -7.26
N ALA A 113 -5.93 -9.81 -6.31
CA ALA A 113 -6.48 -8.80 -5.41
C ALA A 113 -7.10 -7.63 -6.19
N LEU A 114 -6.41 -7.12 -7.21
CA LEU A 114 -6.94 -6.06 -8.08
C LEU A 114 -8.17 -6.48 -8.89
N LEU A 115 -8.25 -7.74 -9.33
CA LEU A 115 -9.44 -8.29 -10.00
C LEU A 115 -10.63 -8.36 -9.03
N ILE A 116 -10.41 -8.85 -7.80
CA ILE A 116 -11.45 -8.95 -6.76
C ILE A 116 -11.99 -7.56 -6.37
N LEU A 117 -11.10 -6.59 -6.23
CA LEU A 117 -11.51 -5.21 -5.96
C LEU A 117 -12.27 -4.60 -7.14
N GLY A 118 -12.05 -5.05 -8.37
CA GLY A 118 -12.72 -4.58 -9.59
C GLY A 118 -12.35 -3.15 -9.97
N LYS A 119 -13.10 -2.54 -10.88
CA LYS A 119 -12.88 -1.16 -11.31
C LYS A 119 -13.31 -0.17 -10.22
N PRO A 120 -12.62 0.98 -10.05
CA PRO A 120 -13.05 2.01 -9.13
C PRO A 120 -14.37 2.61 -9.59
N ASP A 121 -15.22 2.98 -8.63
CA ASP A 121 -16.42 3.75 -8.92
C ASP A 121 -16.01 5.15 -9.41
N LEU A 122 -16.69 5.65 -10.46
CA LEU A 122 -16.40 6.97 -11.03
C LEU A 122 -16.86 8.12 -10.12
N ILE A 123 -17.54 7.81 -9.03
CA ILE A 123 -18.05 8.80 -8.07
C ILE A 123 -16.86 9.31 -7.24
N GLU A 124 -16.50 10.56 -7.42
CA GLU A 124 -15.57 11.24 -6.52
C GLU A 124 -16.24 11.37 -5.14
N HIS A 125 -15.83 10.52 -4.21
CA HIS A 125 -16.19 10.68 -2.81
C HIS A 125 -15.40 11.86 -2.25
N ARG A 126 -15.97 13.07 -2.34
CA ARG A 126 -15.41 14.25 -1.67
C ARG A 126 -15.56 14.04 -0.17
N ILE A 127 -14.46 13.68 0.47
CA ILE A 127 -14.42 13.58 1.92
C ILE A 127 -14.16 14.98 2.47
N THR A 128 -15.15 15.51 3.19
CA THR A 128 -14.96 16.71 4.01
C THR A 128 -14.32 16.28 5.32
N SER A 129 -13.00 16.36 5.36
CA SER A 129 -12.26 16.00 6.57
C SER A 129 -12.26 17.15 7.56
N PRO A 130 -12.64 16.93 8.83
CA PRO A 130 -12.57 17.94 9.87
C PRO A 130 -11.10 18.32 10.15
N TRP A 131 -10.87 19.45 10.79
CA TRP A 131 -9.52 19.97 11.07
C TRP A 131 -8.67 19.03 11.94
N TRP A 132 -9.28 18.27 12.85
CA TRP A 132 -8.63 17.31 13.73
C TRP A 132 -8.23 15.99 13.05
N ASP A 133 -8.71 15.72 11.83
CA ASP A 133 -8.47 14.46 11.10
C ASP A 133 -6.97 14.18 10.90
N LEU A 134 -6.23 15.17 10.43
CA LEU A 134 -4.79 15.00 10.18
C LEU A 134 -3.97 14.78 11.47
N PRO A 135 -4.12 15.58 12.52
CA PRO A 135 -3.47 15.32 13.80
C PRO A 135 -3.80 13.94 14.37
N MET A 136 -5.08 13.54 14.32
CA MET A 136 -5.53 12.25 14.85
C MET A 136 -4.90 11.07 14.12
N ARG A 137 -4.84 11.10 12.79
CA ARG A 137 -4.14 10.07 11.98
C ARG A 137 -2.66 9.98 12.36
N MET A 138 -1.99 11.12 12.56
CA MET A 138 -0.59 11.16 12.94
C MET A 138 -0.38 10.56 14.34
N VAL A 139 -1.18 10.95 15.31
CA VAL A 139 -1.11 10.42 16.69
C VAL A 139 -1.33 8.91 16.70
N ILE A 140 -2.42 8.43 16.10
CA ILE A 140 -2.75 7.00 16.07
C ILE A 140 -1.65 6.20 15.39
N ALA A 141 -1.14 6.67 14.23
CA ALA A 141 -0.09 5.94 13.52
C ALA A 141 1.23 5.92 14.30
N THR A 142 1.59 7.02 14.96
CA THR A 142 2.80 7.08 15.79
C THR A 142 2.65 6.17 17.01
N THR A 143 1.49 6.19 17.67
CA THR A 143 1.20 5.30 18.82
C THR A 143 1.27 3.83 18.41
N LEU A 144 0.65 3.45 17.28
CA LEU A 144 0.71 2.07 16.76
C LEU A 144 2.14 1.67 16.40
N LEU A 145 2.90 2.57 15.76
CA LEU A 145 4.29 2.32 15.40
C LEU A 145 5.13 2.05 16.67
N VAL A 146 5.04 2.91 17.66
CA VAL A 146 5.76 2.76 18.93
C VAL A 146 5.32 1.48 19.64
N LEU A 147 4.02 1.22 19.73
CA LEU A 147 3.48 0.02 20.37
C LEU A 147 4.01 -1.26 19.70
N ILE A 148 3.91 -1.36 18.37
CA ILE A 148 4.36 -2.54 17.63
C ILE A 148 5.87 -2.71 17.76
N THR A 149 6.64 -1.61 17.66
CA THR A 149 8.11 -1.67 17.80
C THR A 149 8.53 -2.11 19.22
N THR A 150 7.87 -1.59 20.25
CA THR A 150 8.14 -1.99 21.64
C THR A 150 7.76 -3.44 21.88
N MET A 151 6.60 -3.88 21.40
CA MET A 151 6.18 -5.29 21.50
C MET A 151 7.15 -6.21 20.76
N ALA A 152 7.59 -5.82 19.57
CA ALA A 152 8.57 -6.59 18.80
C ALA A 152 9.89 -6.76 19.57
N ALA A 153 10.36 -5.69 20.21
CA ALA A 153 11.57 -5.73 21.03
C ALA A 153 11.46 -6.61 22.28
N THR A 154 10.29 -6.60 22.94
CA THR A 154 10.07 -7.38 24.17
C THR A 154 9.74 -8.85 23.92
N LEU A 155 9.07 -9.17 22.81
CA LEU A 155 8.65 -10.54 22.47
C LEU A 155 9.76 -11.36 21.78
N GLY A 156 10.89 -10.73 21.49
CA GLY A 156 12.06 -11.37 20.89
C GLY A 156 12.04 -11.44 19.34
N PRO A 157 13.13 -11.97 18.74
CA PRO A 157 13.38 -11.87 17.30
C PRO A 157 12.30 -12.47 16.41
N LYS A 158 11.71 -13.58 16.81
CA LYS A 158 10.65 -14.25 16.04
C LYS A 158 9.42 -13.35 15.87
N TRP A 159 8.95 -12.76 16.96
CA TRP A 159 7.79 -11.86 16.95
C TRP A 159 8.11 -10.51 16.34
N GLY A 160 9.34 -10.01 16.54
CA GLY A 160 9.83 -8.81 15.88
C GLY A 160 9.75 -8.92 14.36
N GLY A 161 10.19 -10.05 13.79
CA GLY A 161 10.07 -10.33 12.36
C GLY A 161 8.63 -10.40 11.87
N LEU A 162 7.72 -11.01 12.64
CA LEU A 162 6.29 -11.12 12.29
C LEU A 162 5.54 -9.79 12.38
N LEU A 163 5.91 -8.92 13.31
CA LEU A 163 5.24 -7.63 13.52
C LEU A 163 5.77 -6.51 12.61
N SER A 164 7.04 -6.60 12.20
CA SER A 164 7.71 -5.57 11.40
C SER A 164 7.00 -5.23 10.06
N PRO A 165 6.48 -6.21 9.27
CA PRO A 165 5.80 -5.92 8.01
C PRO A 165 4.37 -5.40 8.17
N PHE A 166 3.88 -5.16 9.40
CA PHE A 166 2.50 -4.71 9.60
C PHE A 166 2.22 -3.37 8.89
N PRO A 167 1.19 -3.28 8.05
CA PRO A 167 0.93 -2.12 7.21
C PRO A 167 0.25 -0.97 7.98
N ILE A 168 0.93 -0.39 8.99
CA ILE A 168 0.38 0.64 9.89
C ILE A 168 -0.26 1.80 9.12
N PHE A 169 0.48 2.35 8.15
CA PHE A 169 0.01 3.51 7.39
C PHE A 169 -1.20 3.17 6.52
N THR A 170 -1.20 1.99 5.89
CA THR A 170 -2.34 1.49 5.11
C THR A 170 -3.55 1.28 6.02
N PHE A 171 -3.36 0.69 7.19
CA PHE A 171 -4.40 0.45 8.18
C PHE A 171 -5.05 1.76 8.64
N VAL A 172 -4.26 2.72 9.14
CA VAL A 172 -4.76 4.00 9.64
C VAL A 172 -5.50 4.76 8.52
N MET A 173 -4.87 4.90 7.36
CA MET A 173 -5.48 5.62 6.24
C MET A 173 -6.77 4.96 5.76
N ALA A 174 -6.82 3.64 5.67
CA ALA A 174 -8.02 2.91 5.27
C ALA A 174 -9.17 3.08 6.25
N THR A 175 -8.88 2.96 7.55
CA THR A 175 -9.87 3.10 8.63
C THR A 175 -10.51 4.49 8.61
N PHE A 176 -9.70 5.55 8.54
CA PHE A 176 -10.21 6.92 8.45
C PHE A 176 -10.92 7.20 7.13
N THR A 177 -10.43 6.68 6.02
CA THR A 177 -11.08 6.83 4.72
C THR A 177 -12.44 6.13 4.71
N HIS A 178 -12.55 4.94 5.33
CA HIS A 178 -13.81 4.22 5.43
C HIS A 178 -14.81 4.93 6.36
N SER A 179 -14.34 5.38 7.53
CA SER A 179 -15.21 6.06 8.50
C SER A 179 -15.78 7.40 7.97
N GLN A 180 -15.05 8.11 7.13
CA GLN A 180 -15.42 9.43 6.62
C GLN A 180 -16.05 9.39 5.22
N GLY A 181 -15.56 8.51 4.34
CA GLY A 181 -15.95 8.45 2.93
C GLY A 181 -16.72 7.17 2.55
N GLY A 182 -16.93 6.28 3.52
CA GLY A 182 -17.63 5.02 3.31
C GLY A 182 -16.82 3.95 2.56
N PRO A 183 -17.47 2.80 2.27
CA PRO A 183 -16.78 1.63 1.70
C PRO A 183 -16.24 1.89 0.29
N GLY A 184 -16.87 2.74 -0.51
CA GLY A 184 -16.40 3.08 -1.85
C GLY A 184 -15.05 3.83 -1.83
N ALA A 185 -14.89 4.79 -0.91
CA ALA A 185 -13.66 5.53 -0.72
C ALA A 185 -12.52 4.61 -0.21
N ALA A 186 -12.83 3.74 0.76
CA ALA A 186 -11.88 2.75 1.26
C ALA A 186 -11.42 1.79 0.15
N ARG A 187 -12.33 1.31 -0.70
CA ARG A 187 -12.01 0.45 -1.85
C ARG A 187 -11.09 1.16 -2.84
N GLN A 188 -11.36 2.43 -3.18
CA GLN A 188 -10.49 3.21 -4.07
C GLN A 188 -9.09 3.37 -3.48
N PHE A 189 -9.00 3.67 -2.18
CA PHE A 189 -7.72 3.77 -1.47
C PHE A 189 -6.95 2.45 -1.48
N MET A 190 -7.58 1.33 -1.08
CA MET A 190 -6.96 0.01 -1.08
C MET A 190 -6.49 -0.43 -2.47
N ARG A 191 -7.26 -0.10 -3.51
CA ARG A 191 -6.85 -0.34 -4.89
C ARG A 191 -5.60 0.46 -5.25
N GLY A 192 -5.49 1.70 -4.80
CA GLY A 192 -4.28 2.51 -4.95
C GLY A 192 -3.09 1.88 -4.27
N VAL A 193 -3.25 1.42 -3.03
CA VAL A 193 -2.20 0.70 -2.28
C VAL A 193 -1.72 -0.52 -3.07
N LEU A 194 -2.62 -1.40 -3.53
CA LEU A 194 -2.25 -2.58 -4.31
C LEU A 194 -1.45 -2.25 -5.58
N LEU A 195 -1.77 -1.14 -6.27
CA LEU A 195 -0.98 -0.66 -7.40
C LEU A 195 0.40 -0.17 -6.96
N GLY A 196 0.48 0.53 -5.82
CA GLY A 196 1.74 0.99 -5.25
C GLY A 196 2.67 -0.15 -4.80
N LEU A 197 2.12 -1.28 -4.37
CA LEU A 197 2.90 -2.45 -3.98
C LEU A 197 3.74 -3.05 -5.13
N TYR A 198 3.36 -2.85 -6.40
CA TYR A 198 4.22 -3.19 -7.54
C TYR A 198 5.49 -2.34 -7.57
N SER A 199 5.40 -1.06 -7.19
CA SER A 199 6.57 -0.18 -7.07
C SER A 199 7.47 -0.60 -5.91
N TYR A 200 6.86 -1.00 -4.79
CA TYR A 200 7.58 -1.58 -3.65
C TYR A 200 8.33 -2.86 -4.07
N MET A 201 7.65 -3.77 -4.76
CA MET A 201 8.25 -5.00 -5.26
C MET A 201 9.43 -4.69 -6.21
N ALA A 202 9.26 -3.77 -7.16
CA ALA A 202 10.32 -3.38 -8.10
C ALA A 202 11.56 -2.85 -7.36
N PHE A 203 11.39 -2.03 -6.31
CA PHE A 203 12.49 -1.55 -5.48
C PHE A 203 13.26 -2.71 -4.85
N PHE A 204 12.57 -3.60 -4.15
CA PHE A 204 13.21 -4.68 -3.42
C PHE A 204 13.77 -5.78 -4.32
N VAL A 205 13.23 -5.99 -5.51
CA VAL A 205 13.83 -6.88 -6.53
C VAL A 205 15.20 -6.35 -6.95
N VAL A 206 15.34 -5.05 -7.21
CA VAL A 206 16.63 -4.45 -7.55
C VAL A 206 17.63 -4.58 -6.40
N VAL A 207 17.20 -4.30 -5.16
CA VAL A 207 18.05 -4.47 -3.98
C VAL A 207 18.48 -5.93 -3.82
N ALA A 208 17.53 -6.88 -3.88
CA ALA A 208 17.82 -8.31 -3.70
C ALA A 208 18.80 -8.87 -4.74
N LEU A 209 18.80 -8.31 -5.96
CA LEU A 209 19.67 -8.77 -7.04
C LEU A 209 21.05 -8.11 -7.02
N LEU A 210 21.16 -6.84 -6.66
CA LEU A 210 22.33 -6.03 -6.94
C LEU A 210 23.11 -5.58 -5.71
N VAL A 211 22.55 -5.66 -4.50
CA VAL A 211 23.18 -5.09 -3.29
C VAL A 211 24.52 -5.75 -2.93
N GLU A 212 24.73 -7.00 -3.35
CA GLU A 212 26.00 -7.72 -3.16
C GLU A 212 26.98 -7.53 -4.33
N GLN A 213 26.53 -6.97 -5.46
CA GLN A 213 27.30 -6.97 -6.71
C GLN A 213 27.92 -5.61 -7.04
N ILE A 214 27.27 -4.51 -6.67
CA ILE A 214 27.71 -3.15 -6.98
C ILE A 214 27.63 -2.25 -5.75
N ASN A 215 28.16 -1.02 -5.84
CA ASN A 215 28.19 -0.10 -4.71
C ASN A 215 26.77 0.29 -4.24
N LEU A 216 26.61 0.53 -2.93
CA LEU A 216 25.33 0.80 -2.29
C LEU A 216 24.61 1.99 -2.89
N PHE A 217 25.33 3.08 -3.20
CA PHE A 217 24.73 4.27 -3.79
C PHE A 217 24.05 3.97 -5.15
N ALA A 218 24.74 3.21 -6.01
CA ALA A 218 24.20 2.83 -7.31
C ALA A 218 22.99 1.90 -7.17
N VAL A 219 23.04 0.90 -6.27
CA VAL A 219 21.91 -0.01 -6.02
C VAL A 219 20.66 0.76 -5.62
N TYR A 220 20.76 1.56 -4.56
CA TYR A 220 19.60 2.26 -4.02
C TYR A 220 19.08 3.36 -4.94
N SER A 221 19.96 3.98 -5.74
CA SER A 221 19.56 4.90 -6.81
C SER A 221 18.77 4.18 -7.90
N LEU A 222 19.25 3.03 -8.39
CA LEU A 222 18.56 2.20 -9.38
C LEU A 222 17.23 1.66 -8.83
N ALA A 223 17.20 1.22 -7.59
CA ALA A 223 15.99 0.73 -6.93
C ALA A 223 14.93 1.84 -6.82
N ALA A 224 15.36 3.05 -6.43
CA ALA A 224 14.47 4.21 -6.37
C ALA A 224 13.93 4.59 -7.75
N LEU A 225 14.79 4.60 -8.78
CA LEU A 225 14.37 4.87 -10.15
C LEU A 225 13.37 3.81 -10.67
N ALA A 226 13.62 2.52 -10.41
CA ALA A 226 12.70 1.45 -10.77
C ALA A 226 11.34 1.60 -10.08
N ALA A 227 11.32 1.90 -8.78
CA ALA A 227 10.08 2.14 -8.03
C ALA A 227 9.32 3.36 -8.58
N LEU A 228 10.01 4.46 -8.84
CA LEU A 228 9.41 5.69 -9.38
C LEU A 228 8.90 5.49 -10.81
N ALA A 229 9.61 4.73 -11.66
CA ALA A 229 9.17 4.41 -13.00
C ALA A 229 7.86 3.60 -12.98
N VAL A 230 7.79 2.53 -12.18
CA VAL A 230 6.57 1.71 -12.03
C VAL A 230 5.43 2.55 -11.46
N ASN A 231 5.70 3.36 -10.43
CA ASN A 231 4.68 4.25 -9.81
C ASN A 231 4.19 5.29 -10.82
N GLY A 232 5.10 5.89 -11.59
CA GLY A 232 4.78 6.87 -12.64
C GLY A 232 3.87 6.30 -13.72
N ILE A 233 4.13 5.06 -14.17
CA ILE A 233 3.25 4.36 -15.14
C ILE A 233 1.83 4.23 -14.60
N PHE A 234 1.66 3.81 -13.34
CA PHE A 234 0.34 3.70 -12.74
C PHE A 234 -0.30 5.07 -12.53
N LEU A 235 0.46 6.06 -12.08
CA LEU A 235 -0.04 7.43 -11.88
C LEU A 235 -0.57 8.03 -13.19
N VAL A 236 0.20 7.95 -14.28
CA VAL A 236 -0.23 8.43 -15.60
C VAL A 236 -1.51 7.73 -16.05
N ARG A 237 -1.58 6.40 -15.91
CA ARG A 237 -2.80 5.64 -16.24
C ARG A 237 -4.02 6.06 -15.41
N LEU A 238 -3.84 6.40 -14.14
CA LEU A 238 -4.93 6.87 -13.28
C LEU A 238 -5.40 8.27 -13.66
N VAL A 239 -4.48 9.19 -13.93
CA VAL A 239 -4.78 10.58 -14.32
C VAL A 239 -5.49 10.62 -15.68
N VAL A 240 -4.97 9.91 -16.68
CA VAL A 240 -5.57 9.85 -18.04
C VAL A 240 -6.99 9.27 -17.97
N LYS A 241 -7.20 8.18 -17.23
CA LYS A 241 -8.54 7.60 -17.07
C LYS A 241 -9.51 8.55 -16.33
N GLY A 242 -9.02 9.32 -15.37
CA GLY A 242 -9.83 10.31 -14.65
C GLY A 242 -10.34 11.42 -15.56
N HIS A 243 -9.52 11.91 -16.50
CA HIS A 243 -9.93 12.92 -17.48
C HIS A 243 -10.94 12.37 -18.49
N SER A 244 -10.73 11.16 -19.00
CA SER A 244 -11.65 10.54 -19.96
C SER A 244 -13.04 10.29 -19.37
N GLY A 245 -13.12 9.89 -18.09
CA GLY A 245 -14.40 9.70 -17.40
C GLY A 245 -15.18 11.00 -17.18
N LYS A 246 -14.49 12.10 -16.84
CA LYS A 246 -15.14 13.42 -16.67
C LYS A 246 -15.71 13.94 -18.00
N ASN A 247 -15.00 13.78 -19.11
CA ASN A 247 -15.47 14.21 -20.42
C ASN A 247 -16.71 13.42 -20.88
N MET A 248 -16.78 12.12 -20.58
CA MET A 248 -17.94 11.29 -20.95
C MET A 248 -19.20 11.67 -20.16
N LEU A 249 -19.06 11.98 -18.86
CA LEU A 249 -20.17 12.46 -18.02
C LEU A 249 -20.68 13.83 -18.46
N TYR A 250 -19.77 14.73 -18.88
CA TYR A 250 -20.13 16.04 -19.39
C TYR A 250 -20.90 15.95 -20.72
N GLN A 251 -20.44 15.09 -21.64
CA GLN A 251 -21.15 14.86 -22.91
C GLN A 251 -22.53 14.25 -22.74
N ASN A 252 -22.69 13.28 -21.82
CA ASN A 252 -23.99 12.69 -21.53
C ASN A 252 -24.95 13.70 -20.90
N SER A 253 -24.46 14.64 -20.08
CA SER A 253 -25.29 15.69 -19.46
C SER A 253 -25.81 16.70 -20.50
N ILE A 254 -25.03 17.01 -21.53
CA ILE A 254 -25.46 17.89 -22.64
C ILE A 254 -26.46 17.18 -23.52
N GLY A 255 -26.21 15.92 -23.92
CA GLY A 255 -27.14 15.14 -24.73
C GLY A 255 -28.50 14.90 -24.10
N THR A 256 -28.56 14.74 -22.79
CA THR A 256 -29.85 14.63 -22.06
C THR A 256 -30.61 15.96 -21.91
N ALA A 257 -29.91 17.10 -21.98
CA ALA A 257 -30.51 18.41 -21.94
C ALA A 257 -31.11 18.81 -23.30
N GLU A 258 -30.53 18.34 -24.43
CA GLU A 258 -31.06 18.59 -25.78
C GLU A 258 -32.31 17.75 -26.12
N VAL A 259 -32.41 16.53 -25.55
CA VAL A 259 -33.59 15.64 -25.77
C VAL A 259 -34.84 16.10 -24.98
N LYS A 260 -34.69 17.00 -24.00
CA LYS A 260 -35.81 17.55 -23.21
C LYS A 260 -36.34 18.89 -23.71
N LYS A 261 -35.82 19.42 -24.80
CA LYS A 261 -36.39 20.56 -25.54
C LYS A 261 -37.14 20.07 -26.76
#